data_e7716b2500a91fd8ca66013538a01b58
#
_entry.id   e7716b2500a91fd8ca66013538a01b58
#
_cell.length_a   1.000
_cell.length_b   1.000
_cell.length_c   1.000
_cell.angle_alpha   90.00
_cell.angle_beta   90.00
_cell.angle_gamma   90.00
#
_symmetry.space_group_name_H-M   'P 1'
#
loop_
_entity.id
_entity.type
_entity.pdbx_description
1 polymer ?
#
loop_
_entity_poly.entity_id
_entity_poly.type
_entity_poly.pdbx_seq_one_letter_code
_entity_poly.pdbx_strand_id
1 'polypeptide(L)'
;MSLSSTPSSAPPPPFAFAKESAEFGDRWGQEVAKRTFDGMTKLIPPENVLHYNHGTRWSIQTTQGKESPGEFHLTSAEYIFSNEEILDADLAALVRHTDEIAQRLVSASSVGMKEKLSEAAESVGNVVSSNKMRTDPGGTFLEMLQKVEFGVKENGEVSLPTFVDCPPEFLAQLHLLEATDPKFRAEAEGVKAEKSAQALRREAERKAKFAKRT
;
A
#
# COMPACT_ATOMS: atom_id res chain seq x y z
N MET A 1 67.96 -2.88 -7.13
CA MET A 1 66.91 -3.85 -7.52
C MET A 1 65.56 -3.15 -7.36
N SER A 2 65.03 -2.62 -8.47
CA SER A 2 63.75 -1.92 -8.49
C SER A 2 62.66 -2.93 -8.83
N LEU A 3 61.75 -3.13 -7.88
CA LEU A 3 60.52 -3.90 -8.09
C LEU A 3 59.52 -3.07 -8.88
N SER A 4 59.35 -3.41 -10.14
CA SER A 4 58.30 -2.86 -11.02
C SER A 4 56.94 -3.37 -10.52
N SER A 5 56.16 -2.50 -9.92
CA SER A 5 54.74 -2.75 -9.59
C SER A 5 53.94 -2.78 -10.88
N THR A 6 53.48 -3.96 -11.24
CA THR A 6 52.50 -4.17 -12.32
C THR A 6 51.17 -3.47 -11.93
N PRO A 7 50.61 -2.64 -12.79
CA PRO A 7 49.30 -2.07 -12.49
C PRO A 7 48.26 -3.19 -12.49
N SER A 8 47.54 -3.34 -11.36
CA SER A 8 46.35 -4.19 -11.27
C SER A 8 45.31 -3.62 -12.23
N SER A 9 45.15 -4.27 -13.39
CA SER A 9 44.05 -3.92 -14.29
C SER A 9 42.74 -4.37 -13.64
N ALA A 10 41.91 -3.41 -13.25
CA ALA A 10 40.54 -3.71 -12.90
C ALA A 10 39.87 -4.51 -14.05
N PRO A 11 39.06 -5.52 -13.76
CA PRO A 11 38.37 -6.26 -14.80
C PRO A 11 37.60 -5.27 -15.69
N PRO A 12 37.58 -5.48 -17.00
CA PRO A 12 36.82 -4.59 -17.89
C PRO A 12 35.38 -4.57 -17.46
N PRO A 13 34.68 -3.41 -17.56
CA PRO A 13 33.26 -3.33 -17.22
C PRO A 13 32.50 -4.36 -18.06
N PRO A 14 31.45 -4.99 -17.51
CA PRO A 14 30.71 -6.06 -18.18
C PRO A 14 30.06 -5.61 -19.50
N PHE A 15 29.97 -4.30 -19.71
CA PHE A 15 29.44 -3.71 -20.94
C PHE A 15 30.47 -2.77 -21.57
N ALA A 16 30.78 -3.02 -22.85
CA ALA A 16 31.73 -2.21 -23.61
C ALA A 16 31.24 -0.78 -23.86
N PHE A 17 29.93 -0.52 -23.72
CA PHE A 17 29.28 0.74 -24.04
C PHE A 17 28.71 1.37 -22.75
N ALA A 18 29.54 2.10 -22.02
CA ALA A 18 29.19 2.65 -20.70
C ALA A 18 28.00 3.61 -20.76
N LYS A 19 27.87 4.42 -21.82
CA LYS A 19 26.79 5.36 -22.00
C LYS A 19 25.45 4.64 -22.25
N GLU A 20 25.45 3.71 -23.18
CA GLU A 20 24.26 2.93 -23.55
C GLU A 20 23.82 2.04 -22.38
N SER A 21 24.76 1.50 -21.62
CA SER A 21 24.48 0.74 -20.41
C SER A 21 23.79 1.60 -19.33
N ALA A 22 24.27 2.85 -19.13
CA ALA A 22 23.66 3.76 -18.19
C ALA A 22 22.23 4.17 -18.64
N GLU A 23 22.08 4.54 -19.94
CA GLU A 23 20.76 4.88 -20.49
C GLU A 23 19.77 3.69 -20.40
N PHE A 24 20.23 2.48 -20.66
CA PHE A 24 19.41 1.28 -20.49
C PHE A 24 19.00 1.10 -19.02
N GLY A 25 19.97 1.20 -18.09
CA GLY A 25 19.70 1.07 -16.65
C GLY A 25 18.67 2.08 -16.16
N ASP A 26 18.79 3.34 -16.59
CA ASP A 26 17.84 4.39 -16.23
C ASP A 26 16.43 4.12 -16.76
N ARG A 27 16.29 3.72 -18.02
CA ARG A 27 15.00 3.38 -18.64
C ARG A 27 14.37 2.15 -18.01
N TRP A 28 15.17 1.14 -17.75
CA TRP A 28 14.72 -0.08 -17.09
C TRP A 28 14.27 0.19 -15.66
N GLY A 29 15.03 1.00 -14.91
CA GLY A 29 14.65 1.44 -13.57
C GLY A 29 13.33 2.20 -13.55
N GLN A 30 13.11 3.10 -14.54
CA GLN A 30 11.83 3.79 -14.70
C GLN A 30 10.66 2.85 -14.98
N GLU A 31 10.87 1.82 -15.82
CA GLU A 31 9.83 0.83 -16.12
C GLU A 31 9.49 -0.04 -14.89
N VAL A 32 10.50 -0.47 -14.12
CA VAL A 32 10.29 -1.16 -12.84
C VAL A 32 9.50 -0.29 -11.86
N ALA A 33 9.90 0.98 -11.72
CA ALA A 33 9.22 1.93 -10.85
C ALA A 33 7.76 2.14 -11.26
N LYS A 34 7.49 2.29 -12.56
CA LYS A 34 6.13 2.41 -13.09
C LYS A 34 5.28 1.19 -12.77
N ARG A 35 5.76 -0.03 -13.07
CA ARG A 35 5.02 -1.27 -12.78
C ARG A 35 4.78 -1.46 -11.30
N THR A 36 5.75 -1.10 -10.47
CA THR A 36 5.61 -1.12 -9.01
C THR A 36 4.51 -0.14 -8.57
N PHE A 37 4.53 1.08 -9.09
CA PHE A 37 3.49 2.07 -8.79
C PHE A 37 2.10 1.59 -9.24
N ASP A 38 1.97 1.09 -10.47
CA ASP A 38 0.71 0.52 -10.98
C ASP A 38 0.21 -0.67 -10.13
N GLY A 39 1.12 -1.46 -9.59
CA GLY A 39 0.79 -2.52 -8.63
C GLY A 39 0.31 -1.99 -7.29
N MET A 40 0.97 -0.96 -6.75
CA MET A 40 0.60 -0.33 -5.48
C MET A 40 -0.73 0.41 -5.55
N THR A 41 -1.06 1.03 -6.68
CA THR A 41 -2.33 1.76 -6.86
C THR A 41 -3.57 0.86 -6.84
N LYS A 42 -3.40 -0.45 -6.98
CA LYS A 42 -4.48 -1.42 -6.75
C LYS A 42 -4.83 -1.57 -5.27
N LEU A 43 -3.90 -1.24 -4.38
CA LEU A 43 -4.05 -1.31 -2.92
C LEU A 43 -4.36 0.05 -2.32
N ILE A 44 -3.72 1.10 -2.83
CA ILE A 44 -3.86 2.48 -2.35
C ILE A 44 -4.29 3.35 -3.54
N PRO A 45 -5.46 3.98 -3.51
CA PRO A 45 -5.87 4.92 -4.55
C PRO A 45 -4.81 6.00 -4.78
N PRO A 46 -4.53 6.38 -6.04
CA PRO A 46 -3.46 7.34 -6.37
C PRO A 46 -3.58 8.68 -5.63
N GLU A 47 -4.81 9.12 -5.35
CA GLU A 47 -5.10 10.34 -4.60
C GLU A 47 -4.63 10.29 -3.13
N ASN A 48 -4.37 9.09 -2.61
CA ASN A 48 -3.86 8.89 -1.26
C ASN A 48 -2.33 8.69 -1.23
N VAL A 49 -1.66 8.77 -2.39
CA VAL A 49 -0.21 8.65 -2.50
C VAL A 49 0.41 10.05 -2.49
N LEU A 50 1.20 10.34 -1.48
CA LEU A 50 1.96 11.56 -1.39
C LEU A 50 3.39 11.34 -1.90
N HIS A 51 3.77 12.10 -2.92
CA HIS A 51 5.15 12.09 -3.42
C HIS A 51 5.99 13.07 -2.61
N TYR A 52 7.01 12.55 -1.94
CA TYR A 52 7.92 13.33 -1.12
C TYR A 52 9.29 13.44 -1.80
N ASN A 53 9.61 14.64 -2.27
CA ASN A 53 10.80 14.87 -3.09
C ASN A 53 11.96 15.54 -2.34
N HIS A 54 11.76 15.99 -1.11
CA HIS A 54 12.75 16.76 -0.37
C HIS A 54 12.81 16.40 1.11
N GLY A 55 14.02 16.31 1.63
CA GLY A 55 14.29 16.08 3.03
C GLY A 55 14.46 14.62 3.42
N THR A 56 14.84 14.39 4.65
CA THR A 56 15.12 13.07 5.23
C THR A 56 14.19 12.71 6.37
N ARG A 57 13.29 13.60 6.73
CA ARG A 57 12.35 13.42 7.86
C ARG A 57 11.01 14.03 7.52
N TRP A 58 9.96 13.40 7.98
CA TRP A 58 8.60 13.89 7.94
C TRP A 58 7.91 13.58 9.25
N SER A 59 6.86 14.32 9.60
CA SER A 59 6.04 14.02 10.76
C SER A 59 4.57 14.18 10.42
N ILE A 60 3.73 13.40 11.07
CA ILE A 60 2.28 13.52 11.01
C ILE A 60 1.82 14.13 12.33
N GLN A 61 1.12 15.26 12.25
CA GLN A 61 0.36 15.77 13.39
C GLN A 61 -1.04 15.15 13.37
N THR A 62 -1.35 14.42 14.42
CA THR A 62 -2.71 13.90 14.60
C THR A 62 -3.65 15.01 15.05
N THR A 63 -4.95 14.84 14.85
CA THR A 63 -5.99 15.78 15.33
C THR A 63 -5.96 15.96 16.86
N GLN A 64 -5.31 15.06 17.59
CA GLN A 64 -5.10 15.13 19.03
C GLN A 64 -3.81 15.88 19.44
N GLY A 65 -3.11 16.47 18.47
CA GLY A 65 -1.88 17.23 18.72
C GLY A 65 -0.64 16.38 18.98
N LYS A 66 -0.71 15.07 18.87
CA LYS A 66 0.48 14.21 18.95
C LYS A 66 1.23 14.26 17.63
N GLU A 67 2.50 14.58 17.69
CA GLU A 67 3.41 14.47 16.55
C GLU A 67 3.99 13.06 16.53
N SER A 68 3.83 12.39 15.39
CA SER A 68 4.45 11.08 15.13
C SER A 68 5.51 11.26 14.05
N PRO A 69 6.79 11.01 14.34
CA PRO A 69 7.82 11.03 13.33
C PRO A 69 7.58 9.90 12.33
N GLY A 70 7.70 10.21 11.06
CA GLY A 70 7.68 9.23 10.00
C GLY A 70 9.09 8.74 9.68
N GLU A 71 9.21 7.46 9.39
CA GLU A 71 10.43 6.82 8.95
C GLU A 71 10.31 6.37 7.51
N PHE A 72 11.40 6.51 6.75
CA PHE A 72 11.49 5.94 5.41
C PHE A 72 11.92 4.48 5.52
N HIS A 73 11.13 3.59 4.95
CA HIS A 73 11.49 2.18 4.82
C HIS A 73 12.09 1.96 3.44
N LEU A 74 13.34 1.50 3.41
CA LEU A 74 13.98 1.10 2.18
C LEU A 74 13.48 -0.29 1.78
N THR A 75 12.84 -0.37 0.64
CA THR A 75 12.46 -1.63 0.01
C THR A 75 13.41 -1.91 -1.14
N SER A 76 14.05 -3.08 -1.16
CA SER A 76 14.93 -3.51 -2.23
C SER A 76 14.51 -4.87 -2.76
N ALA A 77 14.81 -5.12 -4.03
CA ALA A 77 14.68 -6.42 -4.65
C ALA A 77 15.95 -6.70 -5.47
N GLU A 78 16.49 -7.89 -5.32
CA GLU A 78 17.64 -8.36 -6.10
C GLU A 78 17.19 -9.37 -7.13
N TYR A 79 17.79 -9.31 -8.29
CA TYR A 79 17.59 -10.25 -9.36
C TYR A 79 18.91 -10.60 -10.04
N ILE A 80 19.06 -11.85 -10.46
CA ILE A 80 20.25 -12.34 -11.14
C ILE A 80 19.84 -12.79 -12.54
N PHE A 81 20.40 -12.15 -13.56
CA PHE A 81 20.31 -12.63 -14.93
C PHE A 81 21.31 -13.77 -15.14
N SER A 82 20.90 -14.84 -15.78
CA SER A 82 21.81 -15.90 -16.17
C SER A 82 22.71 -15.44 -17.32
N ASN A 83 23.90 -16.01 -17.42
CA ASN A 83 24.79 -15.71 -18.53
C ASN A 83 24.18 -16.10 -19.89
N GLU A 84 23.36 -17.14 -19.94
CA GLU A 84 22.66 -17.59 -21.15
C GLU A 84 21.64 -16.55 -21.60
N GLU A 85 20.80 -16.03 -20.69
CA GLU A 85 19.83 -14.98 -21.01
C GLU A 85 20.49 -13.70 -21.55
N ILE A 86 21.67 -13.37 -21.02
CA ILE A 86 22.45 -12.19 -21.48
C ILE A 86 23.04 -12.45 -22.88
N LEU A 87 23.63 -13.62 -23.10
CA LEU A 87 24.28 -13.98 -24.37
C LEU A 87 23.27 -14.13 -25.51
N ASP A 88 22.13 -14.68 -25.20
CA ASP A 88 21.04 -14.89 -26.18
C ASP A 88 20.18 -13.62 -26.41
N ALA A 89 20.49 -12.54 -25.69
CA ALA A 89 19.72 -11.30 -25.71
C ALA A 89 18.21 -11.53 -25.55
N ASP A 90 17.81 -12.39 -24.58
CA ASP A 90 16.42 -12.80 -24.34
C ASP A 90 15.59 -11.63 -23.77
N LEU A 91 14.97 -10.86 -24.67
CA LEU A 91 14.09 -9.75 -24.30
C LEU A 91 12.84 -10.23 -23.55
N ALA A 92 12.39 -11.46 -23.80
CA ALA A 92 11.24 -11.99 -23.07
C ALA A 92 11.61 -12.30 -21.61
N ALA A 93 12.83 -12.80 -21.37
CA ALA A 93 13.37 -12.93 -20.02
C ALA A 93 13.44 -11.56 -19.32
N LEU A 94 13.95 -10.53 -19.99
CA LEU A 94 14.01 -9.19 -19.43
C LEU A 94 12.62 -8.68 -18.97
N VAL A 95 11.58 -8.89 -19.78
CA VAL A 95 10.21 -8.50 -19.42
C VAL A 95 9.71 -9.29 -18.21
N ARG A 96 9.90 -10.62 -18.18
CA ARG A 96 9.53 -11.45 -17.03
C ARG A 96 10.21 -10.98 -15.75
N HIS A 97 11.51 -10.73 -15.80
CA HIS A 97 12.29 -10.28 -14.64
C HIS A 97 11.85 -8.90 -14.16
N THR A 98 11.50 -8.01 -15.08
CA THR A 98 10.93 -6.69 -14.75
C THR A 98 9.62 -6.83 -13.96
N ASP A 99 8.71 -7.72 -14.41
CA ASP A 99 7.46 -8.00 -13.72
C ASP A 99 7.68 -8.64 -12.35
N GLU A 100 8.60 -9.60 -12.25
CA GLU A 100 8.92 -10.27 -10.99
C GLU A 100 9.52 -9.30 -9.96
N ILE A 101 10.44 -8.42 -10.37
CA ILE A 101 11.02 -7.39 -9.50
C ILE A 101 9.91 -6.46 -9.00
N ALA A 102 9.07 -5.96 -9.92
CA ALA A 102 7.97 -5.08 -9.56
C ALA A 102 7.00 -5.76 -8.57
N GLN A 103 6.65 -7.02 -8.80
CA GLN A 103 5.79 -7.79 -7.89
C GLN A 103 6.41 -7.99 -6.51
N ARG A 104 7.73 -8.28 -6.44
CA ARG A 104 8.46 -8.40 -5.16
C ARG A 104 8.45 -7.08 -4.40
N LEU A 105 8.70 -5.96 -5.09
CA LEU A 105 8.66 -4.62 -4.47
C LEU A 105 7.26 -4.28 -3.96
N VAL A 106 6.21 -4.56 -4.74
CA VAL A 106 4.81 -4.38 -4.32
C VAL A 106 4.50 -5.23 -3.09
N SER A 107 4.89 -6.51 -3.09
CA SER A 107 4.65 -7.43 -1.98
C SER A 107 5.35 -6.95 -0.71
N ALA A 108 6.63 -6.59 -0.79
CA ALA A 108 7.40 -6.11 0.36
C ALA A 108 6.84 -4.80 0.93
N SER A 109 6.48 -3.85 0.04
CA SER A 109 5.83 -2.59 0.44
C SER A 109 4.47 -2.82 1.10
N SER A 110 3.70 -3.78 0.59
CA SER A 110 2.38 -4.15 1.14
C SER A 110 2.48 -4.71 2.56
N VAL A 111 3.49 -5.53 2.83
CA VAL A 111 3.75 -6.07 4.19
C VAL A 111 4.05 -4.93 5.16
N GLY A 112 5.01 -4.08 4.84
CA GLY A 112 5.36 -2.94 5.69
C GLY A 112 4.18 -1.98 5.93
N MET A 113 3.35 -1.74 4.90
CA MET A 113 2.14 -0.92 5.03
C MET A 113 1.13 -1.57 5.98
N LYS A 114 0.89 -2.89 5.88
CA LYS A 114 -0.04 -3.60 6.77
C LYS A 114 0.42 -3.56 8.23
N GLU A 115 1.71 -3.72 8.47
CA GLU A 115 2.30 -3.60 9.80
C GLU A 115 2.03 -2.21 10.39
N LYS A 116 2.30 -1.14 9.64
CA LYS A 116 2.05 0.23 10.09
C LYS A 116 0.56 0.55 10.29
N LEU A 117 -0.32 0.04 9.44
CA LEU A 117 -1.77 0.17 9.63
C LEU A 117 -2.24 -0.58 10.87
N SER A 118 -1.69 -1.78 11.15
CA SER A 118 -2.00 -2.54 12.36
C SER A 118 -1.55 -1.80 13.62
N GLU A 119 -0.29 -1.31 13.65
CA GLU A 119 0.21 -0.49 14.76
C GLU A 119 -0.67 0.74 15.00
N ALA A 120 -1.06 1.44 13.94
CA ALA A 120 -1.93 2.61 14.02
C ALA A 120 -3.32 2.24 14.57
N ALA A 121 -3.92 1.15 14.09
CA ALA A 121 -5.22 0.66 14.56
C ALA A 121 -5.16 0.26 16.03
N GLU A 122 -4.12 -0.44 16.45
CA GLU A 122 -3.90 -0.83 17.85
C GLU A 122 -3.77 0.40 18.76
N SER A 123 -3.03 1.41 18.33
CA SER A 123 -2.79 2.63 19.12
C SER A 123 -4.08 3.40 19.48
N VAL A 124 -5.13 3.26 18.68
CA VAL A 124 -6.44 3.90 18.87
C VAL A 124 -7.54 2.91 19.28
N GLY A 125 -7.18 1.65 19.56
CA GLY A 125 -8.14 0.61 19.97
C GLY A 125 -9.08 0.13 18.85
N ASN A 126 -8.75 0.40 17.59
CA ASN A 126 -9.51 -0.04 16.41
C ASN A 126 -9.16 -1.46 15.99
N VAL A 127 -9.09 -2.36 16.96
CA VAL A 127 -8.76 -3.78 16.72
C VAL A 127 -9.95 -4.64 17.09
N VAL A 128 -10.22 -5.64 16.27
CA VAL A 128 -11.22 -6.69 16.53
C VAL A 128 -10.51 -8.04 16.62
N SER A 129 -10.87 -8.84 17.61
CA SER A 129 -10.22 -10.12 17.85
C SER A 129 -10.47 -11.11 16.71
N SER A 130 -9.39 -11.65 16.13
CA SER A 130 -9.47 -12.68 15.09
C SER A 130 -10.16 -13.97 15.54
N ASN A 131 -10.13 -14.28 16.83
CA ASN A 131 -10.83 -15.45 17.37
C ASN A 131 -12.35 -15.34 17.26
N LYS A 132 -12.90 -14.11 17.38
CA LYS A 132 -14.33 -13.86 17.21
C LYS A 132 -14.78 -14.05 15.76
N MET A 133 -13.92 -13.86 14.76
CA MET A 133 -14.27 -14.05 13.34
C MET A 133 -14.78 -15.47 13.04
N ARG A 134 -14.28 -16.48 13.75
CA ARG A 134 -14.70 -17.89 13.57
C ARG A 134 -15.96 -18.24 14.34
N THR A 135 -16.13 -17.68 15.52
CA THR A 135 -17.23 -18.06 16.44
C THR A 135 -18.48 -17.20 16.27
N ASP A 136 -18.30 -15.94 15.88
CA ASP A 136 -19.36 -14.96 15.65
C ASP A 136 -18.98 -14.03 14.50
N PRO A 137 -19.10 -14.48 13.25
CA PRO A 137 -18.75 -13.65 12.08
C PRO A 137 -19.66 -12.44 11.93
N GLY A 138 -20.94 -12.56 12.22
CA GLY A 138 -21.91 -11.46 12.12
C GLY A 138 -21.64 -10.36 13.13
N GLY A 139 -21.53 -10.69 14.42
CA GLY A 139 -21.20 -9.72 15.45
C GLY A 139 -19.81 -9.10 15.26
N THR A 140 -18.84 -9.87 14.79
CA THR A 140 -17.51 -9.36 14.43
C THR A 140 -17.58 -8.30 13.33
N PHE A 141 -18.34 -8.57 12.27
CA PHE A 141 -18.54 -7.62 11.17
C PHE A 141 -19.21 -6.33 11.64
N LEU A 142 -20.25 -6.43 12.46
CA LEU A 142 -20.91 -5.26 13.03
C LEU A 142 -19.97 -4.44 13.93
N GLU A 143 -19.15 -5.10 14.76
CA GLU A 143 -18.12 -4.44 15.58
C GLU A 143 -17.08 -3.73 14.70
N MET A 144 -16.64 -4.34 13.61
CA MET A 144 -15.73 -3.72 12.64
C MET A 144 -16.36 -2.47 12.01
N LEU A 145 -17.60 -2.56 11.52
CA LEU A 145 -18.31 -1.41 10.96
C LEU A 145 -18.48 -0.26 11.95
N GLN A 146 -18.73 -0.58 13.22
CA GLN A 146 -18.87 0.44 14.28
C GLN A 146 -17.55 1.16 14.56
N LYS A 147 -16.41 0.48 14.47
CA LYS A 147 -15.09 1.06 14.73
C LYS A 147 -14.55 1.88 13.57
N VAL A 148 -14.88 1.51 12.32
CA VAL A 148 -14.36 2.19 11.14
C VAL A 148 -15.09 3.52 10.89
N GLU A 149 -14.34 4.56 10.55
CA GLU A 149 -14.89 5.82 10.08
C GLU A 149 -15.10 5.79 8.56
N PHE A 150 -16.30 6.23 8.12
CA PHE A 150 -16.56 6.37 6.69
C PHE A 150 -16.04 7.72 6.19
N GLY A 151 -15.50 7.74 4.97
CA GLY A 151 -15.05 8.95 4.28
C GLY A 151 -16.17 9.56 3.43
N VAL A 152 -15.92 10.76 2.92
CA VAL A 152 -16.75 11.40 1.89
C VAL A 152 -15.84 11.77 0.72
N LYS A 153 -16.20 11.31 -0.47
CA LYS A 153 -15.48 11.61 -1.71
C LYS A 153 -15.70 13.08 -2.12
N GLU A 154 -14.90 13.58 -3.06
CA GLU A 154 -15.04 14.95 -3.57
C GLU A 154 -16.41 15.23 -4.18
N ASN A 155 -17.03 14.23 -4.81
CA ASN A 155 -18.38 14.31 -5.37
C ASN A 155 -19.51 14.32 -4.32
N GLY A 156 -19.17 14.21 -3.03
CA GLY A 156 -20.14 14.20 -1.92
C GLY A 156 -20.69 12.82 -1.58
N GLU A 157 -20.31 11.76 -2.30
CA GLU A 157 -20.72 10.39 -1.96
C GLU A 157 -19.93 9.85 -0.76
N VAL A 158 -20.61 9.05 0.07
CA VAL A 158 -19.96 8.36 1.17
C VAL A 158 -19.10 7.22 0.63
N SER A 159 -17.84 7.18 1.04
CA SER A 159 -16.92 6.08 0.76
C SER A 159 -17.08 5.01 1.83
N LEU A 160 -17.58 3.84 1.42
CA LEU A 160 -17.68 2.69 2.30
C LEU A 160 -16.30 2.04 2.49
N PRO A 161 -16.04 1.43 3.66
CA PRO A 161 -14.80 0.71 3.90
C PRO A 161 -14.68 -0.50 2.97
N THR A 162 -13.44 -0.78 2.55
CA THR A 162 -13.11 -1.96 1.75
C THR A 162 -12.35 -2.95 2.62
N PHE A 163 -12.70 -4.22 2.53
CA PHE A 163 -11.96 -5.29 3.19
C PHE A 163 -10.73 -5.67 2.36
N VAL A 164 -9.58 -5.65 2.99
CA VAL A 164 -8.31 -6.09 2.40
C VAL A 164 -7.84 -7.33 3.16
N ASP A 165 -7.43 -8.37 2.44
CA ASP A 165 -6.91 -9.63 3.00
C ASP A 165 -7.87 -10.33 3.99
N CYS A 166 -9.15 -10.24 3.74
CA CYS A 166 -10.14 -10.94 4.54
C CYS A 166 -10.10 -12.46 4.24
N PRO A 167 -10.12 -13.34 5.26
CA PRO A 167 -10.19 -14.77 5.03
C PRO A 167 -11.41 -15.15 4.18
N PRO A 168 -11.24 -15.97 3.11
CA PRO A 168 -12.35 -16.34 2.23
C PRO A 168 -13.53 -16.97 2.96
N GLU A 169 -13.24 -17.75 4.02
CA GLU A 169 -14.25 -18.40 4.83
C GLU A 169 -15.12 -17.39 5.61
N PHE A 170 -14.51 -16.32 6.09
CA PHE A 170 -15.24 -15.25 6.76
C PHE A 170 -16.17 -14.51 5.78
N LEU A 171 -15.68 -14.19 4.58
CA LEU A 171 -16.51 -13.56 3.56
C LEU A 171 -17.67 -14.45 3.12
N ALA A 172 -17.44 -15.76 2.96
CA ALA A 172 -18.49 -16.71 2.63
C ALA A 172 -19.57 -16.77 3.71
N GLN A 173 -19.17 -16.76 4.99
CA GLN A 173 -20.11 -16.73 6.11
C GLN A 173 -20.91 -15.43 6.18
N LEU A 174 -20.28 -14.27 5.91
CA LEU A 174 -20.99 -13.00 5.83
C LEU A 174 -22.02 -12.97 4.72
N HIS A 175 -21.67 -13.44 3.52
CA HIS A 175 -22.61 -13.55 2.40
C HIS A 175 -23.78 -14.46 2.73
N LEU A 176 -23.53 -15.58 3.43
CA LEU A 176 -24.58 -16.46 3.88
C LEU A 176 -25.51 -15.78 4.88
N LEU A 177 -24.96 -15.09 5.90
CA LEU A 177 -25.75 -14.33 6.87
C LEU A 177 -26.57 -13.23 6.19
N GLU A 178 -25.98 -12.49 5.27
CA GLU A 178 -26.68 -11.45 4.51
C GLU A 178 -27.85 -12.02 3.67
N ALA A 179 -27.70 -13.24 3.15
CA ALA A 179 -28.74 -13.89 2.37
C ALA A 179 -29.84 -14.52 3.26
N THR A 180 -29.50 -15.07 4.44
CA THR A 180 -30.39 -15.92 5.23
C THR A 180 -30.92 -15.28 6.51
N ASP A 181 -30.23 -14.26 7.05
CA ASP A 181 -30.63 -13.59 8.30
C ASP A 181 -31.09 -12.15 8.07
N PRO A 182 -32.41 -11.90 8.01
CA PRO A 182 -32.97 -10.58 7.86
C PRO A 182 -32.63 -9.62 9.00
N LYS A 183 -32.44 -10.13 10.22
CA LYS A 183 -32.07 -9.33 11.38
C LYS A 183 -30.66 -8.80 11.25
N PHE A 184 -29.70 -9.67 10.95
CA PHE A 184 -28.32 -9.26 10.68
C PHE A 184 -28.24 -8.20 9.57
N ARG A 185 -28.99 -8.41 8.46
CA ARG A 185 -29.06 -7.43 7.37
C ARG A 185 -29.57 -6.07 7.83
N ALA A 186 -30.67 -6.06 8.60
CA ALA A 186 -31.24 -4.81 9.11
C ALA A 186 -30.27 -4.08 10.05
N GLU A 187 -29.58 -4.81 10.94
CA GLU A 187 -28.57 -4.24 11.84
C GLU A 187 -27.37 -3.66 11.05
N ALA A 188 -26.86 -4.38 10.06
CA ALA A 188 -25.75 -3.95 9.23
C ALA A 188 -26.09 -2.67 8.44
N GLU A 189 -27.28 -2.64 7.83
CA GLU A 189 -27.76 -1.45 7.12
C GLU A 189 -28.02 -0.26 8.09
N GLY A 190 -28.51 -0.52 9.29
CA GLY A 190 -28.65 0.50 10.33
C GLY A 190 -27.30 1.14 10.70
N VAL A 191 -26.28 0.34 10.95
CA VAL A 191 -24.93 0.83 11.25
C VAL A 191 -24.34 1.59 10.07
N LYS A 192 -24.48 1.09 8.84
CA LYS A 192 -24.01 1.78 7.62
C LYS A 192 -24.70 3.15 7.46
N ALA A 193 -26.00 3.22 7.66
CA ALA A 193 -26.76 4.46 7.55
C ALA A 193 -26.32 5.49 8.61
N GLU A 194 -26.15 5.06 9.86
CA GLU A 194 -25.66 5.91 10.94
C GLU A 194 -24.26 6.46 10.66
N LYS A 195 -23.32 5.58 10.29
CA LYS A 195 -21.94 5.96 9.95
C LYS A 195 -21.88 6.90 8.75
N SER A 196 -22.72 6.67 7.75
CA SER A 196 -22.84 7.55 6.58
C SER A 196 -23.31 8.96 6.98
N ALA A 197 -24.33 9.05 7.82
CA ALA A 197 -24.82 10.34 8.34
C ALA A 197 -23.73 11.06 9.17
N GLN A 198 -22.98 10.33 9.99
CA GLN A 198 -21.86 10.89 10.75
C GLN A 198 -20.74 11.42 9.82
N ALA A 199 -20.39 10.68 8.75
CA ALA A 199 -19.40 11.10 7.78
C ALA A 199 -19.79 12.40 7.07
N LEU A 200 -21.03 12.49 6.59
CA LEU A 200 -21.55 13.70 5.94
C LEU A 200 -21.57 14.91 6.88
N ARG A 201 -21.92 14.70 8.16
CA ARG A 201 -21.89 15.77 9.17
C ARG A 201 -20.47 16.29 9.39
N ARG A 202 -19.49 15.39 9.60
CA ARG A 202 -18.09 15.79 9.76
C ARG A 202 -17.56 16.56 8.55
N GLU A 203 -17.93 16.13 7.35
CA GLU A 203 -17.51 16.82 6.12
C GLU A 203 -18.14 18.20 5.99
N ALA A 204 -19.42 18.34 6.34
CA ALA A 204 -20.08 19.65 6.38
C ALA A 204 -19.43 20.60 7.40
N GLU A 205 -19.11 20.10 8.60
CA GLU A 205 -18.38 20.87 9.62
C GLU A 205 -16.98 21.27 9.15
N ARG A 206 -16.26 20.36 8.48
CA ARG A 206 -14.96 20.64 7.88
C ARG A 206 -15.04 21.78 6.87
N LYS A 207 -15.99 21.68 5.91
CA LYS A 207 -16.21 22.71 4.90
C LYS A 207 -16.57 24.07 5.52
N ALA A 208 -17.42 24.07 6.54
CA ALA A 208 -17.82 25.30 7.23
C ALA A 208 -16.65 26.01 7.95
N LYS A 209 -15.66 25.26 8.45
CA LYS A 209 -14.44 25.85 9.04
C LYS A 209 -13.56 26.57 8.00
N PHE A 210 -13.49 26.06 6.78
CA PHE A 210 -12.71 26.69 5.72
C PHE A 210 -13.45 27.86 5.05
N ALA A 211 -14.77 27.81 4.90
CA ALA A 211 -15.57 28.90 4.36
C ALA A 211 -15.53 30.20 5.20
N LYS A 212 -15.21 30.10 6.49
CA LYS A 212 -15.06 31.27 7.38
C LYS A 212 -13.68 31.94 7.31
N ARG A 213 -12.76 31.43 6.51
CA ARG A 213 -11.39 31.96 6.37
C ARG A 213 -11.16 32.74 5.05
N THR A 214 -12.15 32.81 4.19
CA THR A 214 -12.21 33.64 2.99
C THR A 214 -13.06 34.86 3.23
#